data_3f14c08cc8a6f72312870041ed2d2ec8
#
_entry.id   3f14c08cc8a6f72312870041ed2d2ec8
#
_cell.length_a   1.000
_cell.length_b   1.000
_cell.length_c   1.000
_cell.angle_alpha   90.00
_cell.angle_beta   90.00
_cell.angle_gamma   90.00
#
_symmetry.space_group_name_H-M   'P 1'
#
loop_
_entity.id
_entity.type
_entity.pdbx_description
1 polymer ?
#
loop_
_entity_poly.entity_id
_entity_poly.type
_entity_poly.pdbx_seq_one_letter_code
_entity_poly.pdbx_strand_id
1 'polypeptide(L)'
;MDHIVIASMERTPVGRFRGALAGAPAHELGRIAIEAALAQAGIAGDEVDEVILGQVLTANQGQNPARQASVNAGIPVERTAIGINQLCGSGLRAVAPAAQQIAGGQESMSMSPHAQHLRGGVKMGGASLVDTMIHDGLTDAFNNYHMGITAENLAEKYQVTRGDQDAFA
;
A
#
# COMPACT_ATOMS: atom_id res chain seq x y z
N MET A 1 13.65 -22.01 21.17
CA MET A 1 13.02 -21.38 20.00
C MET A 1 13.00 -19.90 20.30
N ASP A 2 13.70 -19.12 19.50
CA ASP A 2 13.68 -17.69 19.64
C ASP A 2 12.27 -17.21 19.24
N HIS A 3 11.62 -16.48 20.13
CA HIS A 3 10.27 -15.97 19.87
C HIS A 3 10.37 -14.70 19.04
N ILE A 4 9.75 -14.68 17.88
CA ILE A 4 9.56 -13.45 17.08
C ILE A 4 8.45 -12.63 17.76
N VAL A 5 8.73 -11.37 18.04
CA VAL A 5 7.78 -10.44 18.68
C VAL A 5 7.59 -9.20 17.84
N ILE A 6 6.46 -8.54 17.99
CA ILE A 6 6.22 -7.21 17.43
C ILE A 6 6.70 -6.20 18.48
N ALA A 7 7.77 -5.46 18.18
CA ALA A 7 8.38 -4.51 19.11
C ALA A 7 7.65 -3.16 19.14
N SER A 8 7.05 -2.75 18.04
CA SER A 8 6.27 -1.50 17.92
C SER A 8 5.24 -1.57 16.81
N MET A 9 4.25 -0.69 16.86
CA MET A 9 3.23 -0.53 15.82
C MET A 9 2.88 0.95 15.69
N GLU A 10 3.05 1.50 14.48
CA GLU A 10 2.77 2.90 14.21
C GLU A 10 1.98 3.08 12.92
N ARG A 11 1.19 4.13 12.87
CA ARG A 11 0.35 4.44 11.71
C ARG A 11 0.17 5.96 11.57
N THR A 12 0.28 6.45 10.35
CA THR A 12 -0.20 7.81 10.03
C THR A 12 -1.73 7.87 10.12
N PRO A 13 -2.33 9.05 10.26
CA PRO A 13 -3.77 9.21 10.05
C PRO A 13 -4.17 8.68 8.67
N VAL A 14 -5.36 8.08 8.60
CA VAL A 14 -5.97 7.71 7.31
C VAL A 14 -6.62 8.97 6.74
N GLY A 15 -6.06 9.49 5.65
CA GLY A 15 -6.56 10.68 4.98
C GLY A 15 -7.79 10.40 4.14
N ARG A 16 -8.72 11.37 4.08
CA ARG A 16 -9.80 11.36 3.10
C ARG A 16 -9.21 11.48 1.69
N PHE A 17 -9.80 10.78 0.72
CA PHE A 17 -9.46 10.96 -0.70
C PHE A 17 -9.53 12.44 -1.10
N ARG A 18 -8.46 12.95 -1.71
CA ARG A 18 -8.23 14.37 -2.02
C ARG A 18 -8.37 15.32 -0.82
N GLY A 19 -8.15 14.82 0.40
CA GLY A 19 -8.16 15.59 1.64
C GLY A 19 -6.78 16.15 2.00
N ALA A 20 -6.54 16.36 3.30
CA ALA A 20 -5.32 17.00 3.81
C ALA A 20 -4.01 16.31 3.41
N LEU A 21 -4.02 15.00 3.20
CA LEU A 21 -2.86 14.21 2.79
C LEU A 21 -2.79 13.99 1.26
N ALA A 22 -3.61 14.66 0.46
CA ALA A 22 -3.69 14.43 -0.99
C ALA A 22 -2.38 14.66 -1.75
N GLY A 23 -1.52 15.56 -1.25
CA GLY A 23 -0.20 15.86 -1.83
C GLY A 23 0.95 15.05 -1.25
N ALA A 24 0.68 14.13 -0.30
CA ALA A 24 1.72 13.30 0.31
C ALA A 24 1.91 12.01 -0.52
N PRO A 25 3.11 11.79 -1.09
CA PRO A 25 3.43 10.53 -1.75
C PRO A 25 3.38 9.35 -0.75
N ALA A 26 3.06 8.14 -1.24
CA ALA A 26 2.96 6.98 -0.39
C ALA A 26 4.27 6.71 0.40
N HIS A 27 5.44 6.87 -0.25
CA HIS A 27 6.73 6.66 0.39
C HIS A 27 7.03 7.66 1.53
N GLU A 28 6.49 8.89 1.48
CA GLU A 28 6.61 9.84 2.60
C GLU A 28 5.75 9.43 3.79
N LEU A 29 4.54 8.93 3.55
CA LEU A 29 3.70 8.38 4.62
C LEU A 29 4.37 7.14 5.24
N GLY A 30 4.93 6.26 4.41
CA GLY A 30 5.71 5.11 4.85
C GLY A 30 6.94 5.50 5.68
N ARG A 31 7.70 6.51 5.22
CA ARG A 31 8.85 7.06 5.96
C ARG A 31 8.47 7.47 7.39
N ILE A 32 7.42 8.29 7.51
CA ILE A 32 6.94 8.78 8.81
C ILE A 32 6.57 7.63 9.75
N ALA A 33 5.87 6.63 9.24
CA ALA A 33 5.48 5.47 10.03
C ALA A 33 6.70 4.63 10.46
N ILE A 34 7.70 4.46 9.58
CA ILE A 34 8.95 3.76 9.88
C ILE A 34 9.74 4.50 10.97
N GLU A 35 9.94 5.80 10.82
CA GLU A 35 10.64 6.63 11.81
C GLU A 35 9.99 6.53 13.20
N ALA A 36 8.67 6.64 13.24
CA ALA A 36 7.91 6.55 14.48
C ALA A 36 8.02 5.15 15.12
N ALA A 37 7.94 4.09 14.29
CA ALA A 37 8.07 2.72 14.77
C ALA A 37 9.47 2.42 15.33
N LEU A 38 10.53 2.87 14.67
CA LEU A 38 11.90 2.76 15.18
C LEU A 38 12.08 3.51 16.50
N ALA A 39 11.59 4.74 16.57
CA ALA A 39 11.67 5.56 17.78
C ALA A 39 10.91 4.90 18.94
N GLN A 40 9.71 4.38 18.71
CA GLN A 40 8.92 3.70 19.74
C GLN A 40 9.58 2.41 20.22
N ALA A 41 10.18 1.65 19.32
CA ALA A 41 10.89 0.40 19.66
C ALA A 41 12.25 0.67 20.33
N GLY A 42 12.81 1.87 20.20
CA GLY A 42 14.18 2.18 20.64
C GLY A 42 15.24 1.46 19.81
N ILE A 43 14.95 1.17 18.53
CA ILE A 43 15.83 0.45 17.59
C ILE A 43 16.44 1.45 16.62
N ALA A 44 17.75 1.34 16.38
CA ALA A 44 18.44 2.15 15.39
C ALA A 44 18.22 1.59 13.97
N GLY A 45 18.30 2.48 12.97
CA GLY A 45 18.06 2.07 11.58
C GLY A 45 19.04 1.00 11.05
N ASP A 46 20.28 0.96 11.57
CA ASP A 46 21.29 -0.01 11.20
C ASP A 46 21.08 -1.41 11.81
N GLU A 47 20.19 -1.53 12.78
CA GLU A 47 19.74 -2.81 13.35
C GLU A 47 18.64 -3.48 12.53
N VAL A 48 18.07 -2.78 11.52
CA VAL A 48 17.04 -3.30 10.63
C VAL A 48 17.68 -4.06 9.48
N ASP A 49 17.32 -5.31 9.26
CA ASP A 49 17.85 -6.10 8.17
C ASP A 49 17.15 -5.82 6.83
N GLU A 50 15.84 -5.63 6.84
CA GLU A 50 15.05 -5.40 5.64
C GLU A 50 13.77 -4.62 5.94
N VAL A 51 13.26 -3.91 4.92
CA VAL A 51 11.95 -3.26 4.93
C VAL A 51 11.03 -3.93 3.92
N ILE A 52 9.84 -4.36 4.35
CA ILE A 52 8.82 -4.94 3.47
C ILE A 52 7.56 -4.10 3.56
N LEU A 53 7.20 -3.40 2.48
CA LEU A 53 5.99 -2.58 2.44
C LEU A 53 5.03 -3.04 1.35
N GLY A 54 3.78 -3.25 1.76
CA GLY A 54 2.67 -3.46 0.84
C GLY A 54 2.26 -2.15 0.17
N GLN A 55 2.10 -2.18 -1.16
CA GLN A 55 1.55 -1.06 -1.92
C GLN A 55 0.92 -1.56 -3.21
N VAL A 56 -0.28 -1.07 -3.54
CA VAL A 56 -1.01 -1.45 -4.76
C VAL A 56 -0.66 -0.51 -5.91
N LEU A 57 -0.78 0.79 -5.68
CA LEU A 57 -0.70 1.82 -6.71
C LEU A 57 0.70 2.43 -6.74
N THR A 58 1.56 1.88 -7.56
CA THR A 58 2.98 2.28 -7.66
C THR A 58 3.29 3.12 -8.91
N ALA A 59 2.33 3.30 -9.80
CA ALA A 59 2.54 4.06 -11.04
C ALA A 59 2.97 5.50 -10.76
N ASN A 60 3.99 5.97 -11.49
CA ASN A 60 4.54 7.33 -11.38
C ASN A 60 5.09 7.72 -9.99
N GLN A 61 5.46 6.74 -9.16
CA GLN A 61 6.03 7.00 -7.83
C GLN A 61 7.56 6.83 -7.75
N GLY A 62 8.20 6.69 -8.88
CA GLY A 62 9.64 6.43 -8.97
C GLY A 62 9.98 4.96 -8.74
N GLN A 63 11.27 4.70 -8.58
CA GLN A 63 11.76 3.35 -8.38
C GLN A 63 11.48 2.90 -6.94
N ASN A 64 10.91 1.72 -6.79
CA ASN A 64 10.71 1.02 -5.52
C ASN A 64 10.30 1.96 -4.35
N PRO A 65 9.04 2.34 -4.23
CA PRO A 65 8.59 3.26 -3.16
C PRO A 65 8.89 2.76 -1.73
N ALA A 66 8.96 1.44 -1.51
CA ALA A 66 9.39 0.88 -0.23
C ALA A 66 10.85 1.23 0.07
N ARG A 67 11.72 1.19 -0.95
CA ARG A 67 13.11 1.60 -0.83
C ARG A 67 13.26 3.08 -0.54
N GLN A 68 12.44 3.92 -1.19
CA GLN A 68 12.43 5.36 -0.92
C GLN A 68 12.03 5.65 0.53
N ALA A 69 10.97 5.00 1.03
CA ALA A 69 10.55 5.11 2.42
C ALA A 69 11.65 4.68 3.39
N SER A 70 12.28 3.54 3.15
CA SER A 70 13.35 2.95 3.97
C SER A 70 14.55 3.90 4.12
N VAL A 71 15.13 4.32 3.01
CA VAL A 71 16.33 5.19 3.01
C VAL A 71 16.01 6.56 3.60
N ASN A 72 14.87 7.14 3.24
CA ASN A 72 14.46 8.44 3.77
C ASN A 72 14.12 8.39 5.26
N ALA A 73 13.80 7.23 5.81
CA ALA A 73 13.61 7.01 7.26
C ALA A 73 14.94 6.78 8.02
N GLY A 74 16.08 6.88 7.35
CA GLY A 74 17.40 6.74 7.97
C GLY A 74 17.92 5.31 8.07
N ILE A 75 17.29 4.33 7.41
CA ILE A 75 17.82 2.98 7.30
C ILE A 75 18.97 2.99 6.29
N PRO A 76 20.13 2.37 6.61
CA PRO A 76 21.30 2.39 5.74
C PRO A 76 21.05 1.85 4.33
N VAL A 77 21.74 2.41 3.35
CA VAL A 77 21.58 2.03 1.94
C VAL A 77 22.02 0.58 1.64
N GLU A 78 22.78 -0.03 2.52
CA GLU A 78 23.19 -1.44 2.45
C GLU A 78 22.04 -2.40 2.78
N ARG A 79 21.02 -1.92 3.47
CA ARG A 79 19.87 -2.74 3.85
C ARG A 79 18.87 -2.83 2.68
N THR A 80 18.24 -3.97 2.54
CA THR A 80 17.28 -4.19 1.43
C THR A 80 15.89 -3.66 1.74
N ALA A 81 15.14 -3.38 0.68
CA ALA A 81 13.72 -3.03 0.79
C ALA A 81 12.93 -3.61 -0.38
N ILE A 82 11.80 -4.23 -0.09
CA ILE A 82 10.93 -4.84 -1.08
C ILE A 82 9.51 -4.27 -0.99
N GLY A 83 8.94 -3.91 -2.13
CA GLY A 83 7.52 -3.62 -2.28
C GLY A 83 6.76 -4.86 -2.70
N ILE A 84 5.65 -5.16 -2.05
CA ILE A 84 4.79 -6.29 -2.39
C ILE A 84 3.37 -5.83 -2.72
N ASN A 85 2.74 -6.54 -3.63
CA ASN A 85 1.35 -6.29 -4.03
C ASN A 85 0.54 -7.59 -3.98
N GLN A 86 -0.37 -7.65 -3.04
CA GLN A 86 -1.43 -8.64 -2.91
C GLN A 86 -2.75 -7.90 -2.70
N LEU A 87 -2.96 -6.80 -3.43
CA LEU A 87 -4.10 -5.90 -3.29
C LEU A 87 -4.31 -5.50 -1.82
N CYS A 88 -5.54 -5.49 -1.32
CA CYS A 88 -5.86 -5.09 0.06
C CYS A 88 -5.15 -5.93 1.15
N GLY A 89 -4.66 -7.12 0.82
CA GLY A 89 -3.89 -7.99 1.70
C GLY A 89 -2.40 -7.70 1.80
N SER A 90 -1.87 -6.72 1.04
CA SER A 90 -0.43 -6.46 0.93
C SER A 90 0.24 -6.16 2.27
N GLY A 91 -0.37 -5.28 3.08
CA GLY A 91 0.19 -4.92 4.39
C GLY A 91 0.28 -6.13 5.35
N LEU A 92 -0.79 -6.92 5.45
CA LEU A 92 -0.79 -8.14 6.25
C LEU A 92 0.22 -9.17 5.70
N ARG A 93 0.34 -9.27 4.37
CA ARG A 93 1.31 -10.15 3.73
C ARG A 93 2.75 -9.74 4.05
N ALA A 94 3.03 -8.44 4.17
CA ALA A 94 4.35 -7.95 4.56
C ALA A 94 4.77 -8.42 5.95
N VAL A 95 3.83 -8.51 6.88
CA VAL A 95 4.10 -8.97 8.27
C VAL A 95 4.42 -10.47 8.34
N ALA A 96 3.84 -11.29 7.45
CA ALA A 96 3.96 -12.75 7.54
C ALA A 96 5.41 -13.30 7.43
N PRO A 97 6.32 -12.76 6.60
CA PRO A 97 7.71 -13.20 6.53
C PRO A 97 8.65 -12.46 7.49
N ALA A 98 8.15 -11.47 8.25
CA ALA A 98 8.99 -10.54 8.99
C ALA A 98 9.66 -11.22 10.21
N ALA A 99 11.00 -11.17 10.24
CA ALA A 99 11.83 -11.42 11.42
C ALA A 99 13.01 -10.46 11.34
N GLN A 100 13.24 -9.64 12.37
CA GLN A 100 14.21 -8.52 12.37
C GLN A 100 13.98 -7.49 11.23
N GLN A 101 12.72 -7.24 10.92
CA GLN A 101 12.31 -6.45 9.75
C GLN A 101 11.29 -5.39 10.14
N ILE A 102 11.21 -4.35 9.32
CA ILE A 102 10.07 -3.46 9.30
C ILE A 102 9.08 -3.95 8.25
N ALA A 103 7.88 -4.24 8.67
CA ALA A 103 6.81 -4.74 7.81
C ALA A 103 5.55 -3.89 7.96
N GLY A 104 4.93 -3.53 6.85
CA GLY A 104 3.73 -2.72 6.86
C GLY A 104 3.17 -2.46 5.48
N GLY A 105 2.51 -1.33 5.32
CA GLY A 105 1.95 -0.90 4.04
C GLY A 105 1.92 0.62 3.94
N GLN A 106 1.88 1.10 2.72
CA GLN A 106 1.75 2.52 2.38
C GLN A 106 0.88 2.65 1.14
N GLU A 107 0.09 3.72 1.06
CA GLU A 107 -0.74 3.99 -0.12
C GLU A 107 -1.09 5.48 -0.21
N SER A 108 -1.16 5.99 -1.42
CA SER A 108 -1.67 7.35 -1.70
C SER A 108 -2.57 7.32 -2.93
N MET A 109 -3.83 6.99 -2.73
CA MET A 109 -4.82 6.93 -3.82
C MET A 109 -5.01 8.27 -4.51
N SER A 110 -4.88 9.39 -3.77
CA SER A 110 -5.02 10.75 -4.31
C SER A 110 -3.94 11.10 -5.32
N MET A 111 -2.80 10.42 -5.30
CA MET A 111 -1.68 10.62 -6.22
C MET A 111 -1.61 9.59 -7.34
N SER A 112 -2.59 8.70 -7.46
CA SER A 112 -2.66 7.77 -8.58
C SER A 112 -2.84 8.51 -9.90
N PRO A 113 -1.99 8.24 -10.90
CA PRO A 113 -2.08 8.93 -12.18
C PRO A 113 -3.17 8.34 -13.07
N HIS A 114 -3.56 9.14 -14.07
CA HIS A 114 -4.20 8.59 -15.26
C HIS A 114 -3.12 8.20 -16.26
N ALA A 115 -3.25 7.05 -16.88
CA ALA A 115 -2.25 6.47 -17.78
C ALA A 115 -2.80 6.17 -19.17
N GLN A 116 -1.91 6.12 -20.15
CA GLN A 116 -2.20 5.74 -21.52
C GLN A 116 -1.00 5.00 -22.12
N HIS A 117 -1.28 4.00 -22.97
CA HIS A 117 -0.25 3.29 -23.72
C HIS A 117 0.17 4.09 -24.95
N LEU A 118 1.20 4.93 -24.84
CA LEU A 118 1.67 5.80 -25.92
C LEU A 118 2.90 5.31 -26.67
N ARG A 119 3.58 4.24 -26.25
CA ARG A 119 4.80 3.76 -26.92
C ARG A 119 4.56 3.29 -28.35
N GLY A 120 3.35 2.83 -28.68
CA GLY A 120 2.94 2.48 -30.05
C GLY A 120 2.35 3.64 -30.85
N GLY A 121 2.18 4.80 -30.22
CA GLY A 121 1.52 5.98 -30.81
C GLY A 121 0.01 5.80 -30.95
N VAL A 122 -0.65 6.88 -31.40
CA VAL A 122 -2.07 6.88 -31.79
C VAL A 122 -2.12 7.24 -33.27
N LYS A 123 -2.40 6.24 -34.12
CA LYS A 123 -2.37 6.45 -35.57
C LYS A 123 -3.53 7.30 -36.10
N MET A 124 -4.71 7.18 -35.49
CA MET A 124 -5.92 7.88 -35.92
C MET A 124 -7.00 7.81 -34.82
N GLY A 125 -7.79 8.88 -34.67
CA GLY A 125 -8.86 8.97 -33.68
C GLY A 125 -8.43 9.52 -32.33
N GLY A 126 -9.35 9.47 -31.37
CA GLY A 126 -9.11 9.91 -30.00
C GLY A 126 -8.30 8.90 -29.20
N ALA A 127 -7.72 9.39 -28.09
CA ALA A 127 -7.04 8.55 -27.11
C ALA A 127 -7.63 8.81 -25.72
N SER A 128 -7.97 7.75 -24.99
CA SER A 128 -8.50 7.84 -23.64
C SER A 128 -7.40 7.62 -22.59
N LEU A 129 -7.51 8.34 -21.47
CA LEU A 129 -6.72 8.07 -20.26
C LEU A 129 -7.46 7.09 -19.36
N VAL A 130 -6.73 6.17 -18.76
CA VAL A 130 -7.25 5.20 -17.79
C VAL A 130 -6.89 5.68 -16.39
N ASP A 131 -7.88 5.77 -15.51
CA ASP A 131 -7.66 5.99 -14.07
C ASP A 131 -7.04 4.72 -13.46
N THR A 132 -5.76 4.80 -13.09
CA THR A 132 -5.04 3.63 -12.55
C THR A 132 -5.53 3.22 -11.17
N MET A 133 -6.11 4.13 -10.39
CA MET A 133 -6.72 3.76 -9.11
C MET A 133 -7.91 2.83 -9.32
N ILE A 134 -8.80 3.19 -10.24
CA ILE A 134 -9.97 2.37 -10.57
C ILE A 134 -9.56 1.08 -11.26
N HIS A 135 -8.74 1.17 -12.31
CA HIS A 135 -8.40 0.05 -13.15
C HIS A 135 -7.54 -1.00 -12.44
N ASP A 136 -6.48 -0.55 -11.76
CA ASP A 136 -5.47 -1.47 -11.20
C ASP A 136 -5.78 -1.87 -9.75
N GLY A 137 -6.53 -1.04 -9.02
CA GLY A 137 -6.81 -1.26 -7.60
C GLY A 137 -8.25 -1.64 -7.25
N LEU A 138 -9.24 -1.17 -8.00
CA LEU A 138 -10.65 -1.26 -7.62
C LEU A 138 -11.53 -2.03 -8.60
N THR A 139 -11.00 -2.50 -9.74
CA THR A 139 -11.73 -3.31 -10.70
C THR A 139 -11.26 -4.75 -10.66
N ASP A 140 -12.20 -5.69 -10.52
CA ASP A 140 -11.93 -7.12 -10.65
C ASP A 140 -11.44 -7.42 -12.08
N ALA A 141 -10.21 -7.95 -12.20
CA ALA A 141 -9.57 -8.21 -13.46
C ALA A 141 -10.21 -9.37 -14.26
N PHE A 142 -10.98 -10.24 -13.60
CA PHE A 142 -11.60 -11.41 -14.21
C PHE A 142 -13.05 -11.16 -14.63
N ASN A 143 -13.80 -10.42 -13.80
CA ASN A 143 -15.22 -10.20 -14.02
C ASN A 143 -15.53 -8.77 -14.46
N ASN A 144 -14.54 -7.88 -14.44
CA ASN A 144 -14.63 -6.50 -14.92
C ASN A 144 -15.74 -5.68 -14.23
N TYR A 145 -15.89 -5.84 -12.90
CA TYR A 145 -16.76 -5.00 -12.08
C TYR A 145 -16.00 -4.43 -10.87
N HIS A 146 -16.53 -3.36 -10.30
CA HIS A 146 -15.92 -2.71 -9.13
C HIS A 146 -15.89 -3.63 -7.91
N MET A 147 -14.82 -3.59 -7.10
CA MET A 147 -14.66 -4.42 -5.91
C MET A 147 -15.78 -4.25 -4.88
N GLY A 148 -16.49 -3.12 -4.88
CA GLY A 148 -17.72 -2.95 -4.10
C GLY A 148 -18.81 -3.98 -4.48
N ILE A 149 -18.94 -4.30 -5.77
CA ILE A 149 -19.88 -5.34 -6.23
C ILE A 149 -19.43 -6.73 -5.74
N THR A 150 -18.15 -6.98 -5.64
CA THR A 150 -17.63 -8.21 -5.02
C THR A 150 -18.11 -8.34 -3.57
N ALA A 151 -18.07 -7.25 -2.81
CA ALA A 151 -18.56 -7.24 -1.42
C ALA A 151 -20.07 -7.50 -1.36
N GLU A 152 -20.86 -6.86 -2.22
CA GLU A 152 -22.31 -7.09 -2.30
C GLU A 152 -22.64 -8.54 -2.68
N ASN A 153 -21.92 -9.12 -3.66
CA ASN A 153 -22.09 -10.52 -4.05
C ASN A 153 -21.79 -11.48 -2.87
N LEU A 154 -20.79 -11.16 -2.03
CA LEU A 154 -20.50 -11.94 -0.83
C LEU A 154 -21.58 -11.77 0.23
N ALA A 155 -22.04 -10.54 0.46
CA ALA A 155 -23.11 -10.25 1.40
C ALA A 155 -24.40 -11.02 1.02
N GLU A 156 -24.77 -11.03 -0.25
CA GLU A 156 -25.91 -11.80 -0.75
C GLU A 156 -25.69 -13.32 -0.60
N LYS A 157 -24.53 -13.82 -1.04
CA LYS A 157 -24.22 -15.27 -1.00
C LYS A 157 -24.22 -15.83 0.40
N TYR A 158 -23.69 -15.10 1.37
CA TYR A 158 -23.55 -15.54 2.77
C TYR A 158 -24.61 -14.94 3.70
N GLN A 159 -25.58 -14.21 3.16
CA GLN A 159 -26.68 -13.57 3.90
C GLN A 159 -26.18 -12.66 5.04
N VAL A 160 -25.09 -11.93 4.79
CA VAL A 160 -24.51 -10.97 5.74
C VAL A 160 -25.32 -9.69 5.70
N THR A 161 -26.04 -9.41 6.77
CA THR A 161 -26.90 -8.22 6.86
C THR A 161 -26.10 -6.97 7.21
N ARG A 162 -26.68 -5.79 7.00
CA ARG A 162 -26.10 -4.52 7.45
C ARG A 162 -25.86 -4.52 8.96
N GLY A 163 -26.79 -5.12 9.73
CA GLY A 163 -26.67 -5.24 11.19
C GLY A 163 -25.47 -6.08 11.61
N ASP A 164 -25.18 -7.17 10.89
CA ASP A 164 -24.03 -8.02 11.16
C ASP A 164 -22.72 -7.25 10.89
N GLN A 165 -22.66 -6.47 9.81
CA GLN A 165 -21.50 -5.65 9.45
C GLN A 165 -21.24 -4.58 10.51
N ASP A 166 -22.28 -3.88 10.96
CA ASP A 166 -22.16 -2.83 11.98
C ASP A 166 -21.79 -3.40 13.36
N ALA A 167 -22.27 -4.60 13.68
CA ALA A 167 -21.92 -5.26 14.94
C ALA A 167 -20.47 -5.79 14.96
N PHE A 168 -19.91 -6.12 13.78
CA PHE A 168 -18.52 -6.56 13.65
C PHE A 168 -17.53 -5.38 13.70
N ALA A 169 -17.88 -4.20 13.17
CA ALA A 169 -17.02 -3.02 13.09
C ALA A 169 -16.88 -2.30 14.43
#